data_91e10381558b7a92e8f6225a1952acb6
#
_entry.id   91e10381558b7a92e8f6225a1952acb6
#
_cell.length_a   1.000
_cell.length_b   1.000
_cell.length_c   1.000
_cell.angle_alpha   90.00
_cell.angle_beta   90.00
_cell.angle_gamma   90.00
#
_symmetry.space_group_name_H-M   'P 1'
#
loop_
_entity.id
_entity.type
_entity.pdbx_description
1 polymer ?
#
loop_
_entity_poly.entity_id
_entity_poly.type
_entity_poly.pdbx_seq_one_letter_code
_entity_poly.pdbx_strand_id
1 'polypeptide(L)'
;MSTHSHTTKKERRYGKIAVAGLLTSSVGLLAAAGVYAGLSATATGAESVSSGTLNLTLSPDVGAGFSNFTGKMAPGDTDNVYVNLNNTGTLASAAGMTLSVTGAPASALTDGSIVGEGLTVSATQCSVAWTLATGTCSGTTKVLLAATPVSATGAGVALSNVPSLVAATGQLAHVQVSLGLAGTETSVNGVPPTQTIQGLSTTLTYTFTEQQRTGVSTNQ
;
A
#
# COMPACT_ATOMS: atom_id res chain seq x y z
N MET A 1 -0.45 -78.36 19.27
CA MET A 1 0.57 -78.16 18.21
C MET A 1 0.66 -76.61 18.03
N SER A 2 1.68 -76.06 18.65
CA SER A 2 1.89 -74.56 18.71
C SER A 2 3.07 -74.26 17.77
N THR A 3 2.82 -73.45 16.76
CA THR A 3 3.87 -72.99 15.85
C THR A 3 4.18 -71.56 16.18
N HIS A 4 5.29 -71.30 16.83
CA HIS A 4 5.88 -69.98 17.01
C HIS A 4 6.45 -69.48 15.68
N SER A 5 5.95 -68.34 15.22
CA SER A 5 6.55 -67.59 14.12
C SER A 5 7.59 -66.64 14.67
N HIS A 6 8.84 -66.83 14.38
CA HIS A 6 9.93 -65.89 14.62
C HIS A 6 9.94 -64.87 13.55
N THR A 7 9.44 -63.67 13.89
CA THR A 7 9.62 -62.49 13.04
C THR A 7 10.99 -61.86 13.31
N THR A 8 11.83 -61.88 12.33
CA THR A 8 13.23 -61.48 12.38
C THR A 8 13.37 -59.95 12.54
N LYS A 9 14.06 -59.59 13.59
CA LYS A 9 14.45 -58.26 14.03
C LYS A 9 15.52 -57.59 13.13
N LYS A 10 15.46 -57.78 11.80
CA LYS A 10 16.55 -57.40 10.89
C LYS A 10 16.32 -56.12 10.09
N GLU A 11 15.09 -55.59 10.04
CA GLU A 11 14.79 -54.44 9.19
C GLU A 11 15.08 -53.08 9.81
N ARG A 12 15.19 -52.98 11.15
CA ARG A 12 15.42 -51.68 11.83
C ARG A 12 16.85 -51.16 11.75
N ARG A 13 17.81 -51.95 11.36
CA ARG A 13 19.22 -51.51 11.32
C ARG A 13 19.60 -50.81 10.01
N TYR A 14 18.95 -51.15 8.91
CA TYR A 14 19.25 -50.55 7.61
C TYR A 14 18.65 -49.11 7.49
N GLY A 15 17.50 -48.85 8.11
CA GLY A 15 16.89 -47.52 8.10
C GLY A 15 17.73 -46.47 8.83
N LYS A 16 18.39 -46.88 9.92
CA LYS A 16 19.24 -45.92 10.68
C LYS A 16 20.56 -45.60 9.99
N ILE A 17 21.08 -46.52 9.22
CA ILE A 17 22.33 -46.34 8.44
C ILE A 17 22.04 -45.49 7.20
N ALA A 18 20.87 -45.66 6.56
CA ALA A 18 20.48 -44.87 5.38
C ALA A 18 20.22 -43.38 5.75
N VAL A 19 19.60 -43.12 6.91
CA VAL A 19 19.36 -41.77 7.39
C VAL A 19 20.67 -41.07 7.81
N ALA A 20 21.60 -41.82 8.44
CA ALA A 20 22.91 -41.28 8.79
C ALA A 20 23.75 -40.97 7.54
N GLY A 21 23.65 -41.82 6.50
CA GLY A 21 24.35 -41.62 5.23
C GLY A 21 23.84 -40.44 4.43
N LEU A 22 22.53 -40.17 4.46
CA LEU A 22 21.93 -39.04 3.78
C LEU A 22 22.29 -37.69 4.47
N LEU A 23 22.37 -37.68 5.80
CA LEU A 23 22.78 -36.48 6.54
C LEU A 23 24.27 -36.17 6.33
N THR A 24 25.12 -37.16 6.25
CA THR A 24 26.56 -36.91 5.99
C THR A 24 26.85 -36.52 4.55
N SER A 25 26.09 -37.00 3.56
CA SER A 25 26.25 -36.58 2.16
C SER A 25 25.76 -35.13 1.88
N SER A 26 24.74 -34.68 2.58
CA SER A 26 24.28 -33.29 2.44
C SER A 26 25.23 -32.26 3.07
N VAL A 27 25.92 -32.63 4.14
CA VAL A 27 26.94 -31.81 4.77
C VAL A 27 28.19 -31.69 3.89
N GLY A 28 28.57 -32.75 3.20
CA GLY A 28 29.72 -32.75 2.28
C GLY A 28 29.50 -31.84 1.04
N LEU A 29 28.28 -31.85 0.50
CA LEU A 29 27.92 -30.99 -0.64
C LEU A 29 27.84 -29.49 -0.26
N LEU A 30 27.37 -29.19 0.95
CA LEU A 30 27.35 -27.83 1.46
C LEU A 30 28.76 -27.30 1.78
N ALA A 31 29.67 -28.16 2.22
CA ALA A 31 31.07 -27.78 2.45
C ALA A 31 31.81 -27.43 1.15
N ALA A 32 31.48 -28.07 0.03
CA ALA A 32 32.08 -27.80 -1.27
C ALA A 32 31.57 -26.51 -1.91
N ALA A 33 30.31 -26.11 -1.66
CA ALA A 33 29.72 -24.87 -2.11
C ALA A 33 30.11 -23.67 -1.20
N GLY A 34 30.44 -23.93 0.06
CA GLY A 34 30.74 -22.91 1.06
C GLY A 34 32.06 -22.18 0.88
N VAL A 35 32.97 -22.70 0.05
CA VAL A 35 34.30 -22.09 -0.19
C VAL A 35 34.17 -20.73 -0.89
N TYR A 36 33.08 -20.47 -1.61
CA TYR A 36 32.84 -19.20 -2.28
C TYR A 36 32.08 -18.18 -1.44
N ALA A 37 31.49 -18.57 -0.32
CA ALA A 37 30.66 -17.69 0.50
C ALA A 37 31.34 -17.18 1.78
N GLY A 38 32.61 -17.51 2.02
CA GLY A 38 33.33 -17.08 3.23
C GLY A 38 32.71 -17.59 4.54
N LEU A 39 31.88 -18.63 4.47
CA LEU A 39 31.28 -19.29 5.62
C LEU A 39 32.19 -20.39 6.10
N SER A 40 33.09 -20.10 7.03
CA SER A 40 33.70 -21.14 7.87
C SER A 40 32.64 -21.60 8.87
N ALA A 41 31.71 -22.44 8.41
CA ALA A 41 30.66 -22.96 9.25
C ALA A 41 31.17 -24.13 10.06
N THR A 42 31.50 -23.89 11.30
CA THR A 42 31.62 -24.91 12.33
C THR A 42 30.32 -25.09 13.13
N ALA A 43 29.25 -24.39 12.74
CA ALA A 43 27.97 -24.50 13.39
C ALA A 43 26.94 -25.15 12.46
N THR A 44 26.42 -26.30 12.85
CA THR A 44 25.32 -27.01 12.21
C THR A 44 23.98 -26.45 12.67
N GLY A 45 23.70 -25.22 12.30
CA GLY A 45 22.39 -24.60 12.45
C GLY A 45 21.71 -24.54 11.09
N ALA A 46 20.56 -25.18 10.92
CA ALA A 46 19.71 -24.95 9.76
C ALA A 46 18.83 -23.73 10.06
N GLU A 47 19.11 -22.62 9.42
CA GLU A 47 18.23 -21.46 9.45
C GLU A 47 17.35 -21.48 8.22
N SER A 48 16.02 -21.36 8.43
CA SER A 48 15.10 -21.11 7.33
C SER A 48 14.89 -19.60 7.19
N VAL A 49 15.28 -19.03 6.08
CA VAL A 49 15.06 -17.63 5.76
C VAL A 49 13.95 -17.53 4.72
N SER A 50 12.88 -16.83 5.05
CA SER A 50 11.84 -16.46 4.10
C SER A 50 11.81 -14.96 3.93
N SER A 51 11.64 -14.48 2.68
CA SER A 51 11.37 -13.08 2.45
C SER A 51 9.91 -12.77 2.77
N GLY A 52 9.68 -11.66 3.49
CA GLY A 52 8.32 -11.16 3.71
C GLY A 52 7.82 -10.36 2.52
N THR A 53 6.52 -10.12 2.49
CA THR A 53 5.83 -9.35 1.45
C THR A 53 5.27 -8.05 2.04
N LEU A 54 5.36 -6.96 1.29
CA LEU A 54 4.57 -5.75 1.51
C LEU A 54 3.40 -5.78 0.52
N ASN A 55 2.19 -5.63 1.00
CA ASN A 55 1.00 -5.62 0.17
C ASN A 55 -0.02 -4.62 0.70
N LEU A 56 -0.07 -3.45 0.07
CA LEU A 56 -1.07 -2.43 0.34
C LEU A 56 -2.31 -2.72 -0.48
N THR A 57 -3.44 -2.83 0.18
CA THR A 57 -4.75 -2.97 -0.47
C THR A 57 -5.59 -1.74 -0.21
N LEU A 58 -6.32 -1.34 -1.25
CA LEU A 58 -7.30 -0.26 -1.21
C LEU A 58 -8.69 -0.87 -1.33
N SER A 59 -9.56 -0.56 -0.40
CA SER A 59 -10.97 -0.95 -0.46
C SER A 59 -11.86 0.24 -0.14
N PRO A 60 -13.11 0.28 -0.66
CA PRO A 60 -14.09 1.26 -0.18
C PRO A 60 -14.28 1.11 1.34
N ASP A 61 -14.43 2.21 2.06
CA ASP A 61 -14.71 2.15 3.50
C ASP A 61 -16.11 1.55 3.74
N VAL A 62 -17.10 2.14 3.18
CA VAL A 62 -18.45 1.57 2.99
C VAL A 62 -19.01 2.30 1.77
N GLY A 63 -19.38 1.60 0.71
CA GLY A 63 -19.92 2.21 -0.50
C GLY A 63 -18.98 2.10 -1.70
N ALA A 64 -19.09 3.00 -2.65
CA ALA A 64 -18.53 2.79 -3.98
C ALA A 64 -17.06 3.21 -4.18
N GLY A 65 -16.38 3.72 -3.18
CA GLY A 65 -14.99 4.17 -3.33
C GLY A 65 -14.83 5.25 -4.42
N PHE A 66 -13.74 5.20 -5.19
CA PHE A 66 -13.43 6.20 -6.24
C PHE A 66 -14.29 6.11 -7.51
N SER A 67 -15.19 5.16 -7.63
CA SER A 67 -15.84 4.83 -8.91
C SER A 67 -17.10 5.61 -9.24
N ASN A 68 -17.61 6.48 -8.36
CA ASN A 68 -19.01 6.95 -8.48
C ASN A 68 -19.19 8.45 -8.66
N PHE A 69 -18.14 9.27 -8.71
CA PHE A 69 -18.36 10.67 -9.03
C PHE A 69 -18.51 10.85 -10.55
N THR A 70 -19.74 11.05 -10.99
CA THR A 70 -20.10 11.39 -12.39
C THR A 70 -20.73 12.78 -12.49
N GLY A 71 -20.64 13.54 -11.40
CA GLY A 71 -21.27 14.87 -11.28
C GLY A 71 -20.50 15.98 -12.00
N LYS A 72 -21.17 17.12 -12.11
CA LYS A 72 -20.55 18.38 -12.49
C LYS A 72 -20.22 19.15 -11.22
N MET A 73 -19.01 19.69 -11.13
CA MET A 73 -18.58 20.54 -10.03
C MET A 73 -18.62 22.01 -10.48
N ALA A 74 -19.07 22.86 -9.61
CA ALA A 74 -18.87 24.31 -9.70
C ALA A 74 -17.69 24.72 -8.82
N PRO A 75 -17.03 25.86 -9.08
CA PRO A 75 -16.02 26.41 -8.19
C PRO A 75 -16.55 26.52 -6.75
N GLY A 76 -15.79 25.95 -5.80
CA GLY A 76 -16.19 25.82 -4.40
C GLY A 76 -16.85 24.49 -4.02
N ASP A 77 -17.26 23.67 -4.99
CA ASP A 77 -17.77 22.34 -4.69
C ASP A 77 -16.66 21.40 -4.22
N THR A 78 -17.05 20.45 -3.37
CA THR A 78 -16.19 19.35 -2.93
C THR A 78 -16.91 18.02 -3.07
N ASP A 79 -16.16 16.99 -3.48
CA ASP A 79 -16.58 15.59 -3.46
C ASP A 79 -15.69 14.78 -2.54
N ASN A 80 -16.30 13.91 -1.74
CA ASN A 80 -15.59 13.11 -0.74
C ASN A 80 -15.71 11.64 -1.03
N VAL A 81 -14.57 10.99 -1.10
CA VAL A 81 -14.44 9.54 -1.28
C VAL A 81 -13.81 8.92 -0.05
N TYR A 82 -14.35 7.81 0.40
CA TYR A 82 -13.91 7.14 1.63
C TYR A 82 -13.31 5.79 1.29
N VAL A 83 -12.06 5.60 1.70
CA VAL A 83 -11.29 4.41 1.39
C VAL A 83 -10.57 3.88 2.62
N ASN A 84 -10.42 2.57 2.67
CA ASN A 84 -9.58 1.89 3.63
C ASN A 84 -8.25 1.52 2.99
N LEU A 85 -7.17 1.95 3.62
CA LEU A 85 -5.83 1.48 3.31
C LEU A 85 -5.49 0.37 4.30
N ASN A 86 -5.08 -0.79 3.81
CA ASN A 86 -4.76 -1.95 4.62
C ASN A 86 -3.45 -2.58 4.17
N ASN A 87 -2.51 -2.76 5.08
CA ASN A 87 -1.31 -3.54 4.84
C ASN A 87 -1.60 -5.02 5.10
N THR A 88 -1.86 -5.78 4.05
CA THR A 88 -2.12 -7.23 4.08
C THR A 88 -0.85 -8.07 3.88
N GLY A 89 0.31 -7.43 3.78
CA GLY A 89 1.60 -8.10 3.68
C GLY A 89 2.05 -8.74 5.00
N THR A 90 3.24 -9.31 5.00
CA THR A 90 3.88 -9.90 6.18
C THR A 90 4.97 -8.99 6.77
N LEU A 91 5.29 -7.90 6.07
CA LEU A 91 6.27 -6.91 6.50
C LEU A 91 5.60 -5.58 6.81
N ALA A 92 6.16 -4.88 7.79
CA ALA A 92 5.82 -3.49 8.01
C ALA A 92 6.34 -2.62 6.86
N SER A 93 5.64 -1.50 6.59
CA SER A 93 6.10 -0.51 5.65
C SER A 93 7.27 0.32 6.19
N ALA A 94 7.97 0.99 5.28
CA ALA A 94 8.84 2.12 5.63
C ALA A 94 7.99 3.32 6.06
N ALA A 95 8.63 4.27 6.73
CA ALA A 95 8.04 5.59 6.87
C ALA A 95 7.92 6.24 5.49
N GLY A 96 6.77 6.76 5.16
CA GLY A 96 6.56 7.53 3.94
C GLY A 96 5.66 6.84 2.91
N MET A 97 4.39 7.19 2.94
CA MET A 97 3.44 6.89 1.87
C MET A 97 3.28 8.13 0.98
N THR A 98 3.04 7.94 -0.29
CA THR A 98 2.72 9.03 -1.21
C THR A 98 1.36 8.82 -1.86
N LEU A 99 0.70 9.92 -2.19
CA LEU A 99 -0.50 9.95 -3.02
C LEU A 99 -0.17 10.66 -4.32
N SER A 100 -0.41 9.99 -5.44
CA SER A 100 -0.41 10.60 -6.77
C SER A 100 -1.84 10.65 -7.30
N VAL A 101 -2.20 11.77 -7.90
CA VAL A 101 -3.49 11.94 -8.60
C VAL A 101 -3.18 12.46 -9.99
N THR A 102 -3.68 11.76 -11.00
CA THR A 102 -3.49 12.15 -12.40
C THR A 102 -4.82 12.17 -13.12
N GLY A 103 -4.97 13.08 -14.06
CA GLY A 103 -6.17 13.22 -14.90
C GLY A 103 -5.92 12.85 -16.36
N ALA A 104 -6.89 12.19 -16.96
CA ALA A 104 -6.89 11.88 -18.39
C ALA A 104 -8.28 12.16 -19.00
N PRO A 105 -8.38 12.93 -20.09
CA PRO A 105 -7.32 13.69 -20.73
C PRO A 105 -6.78 14.80 -19.82
N ALA A 106 -5.53 15.21 -20.03
CA ALA A 106 -4.96 16.37 -19.37
C ALA A 106 -5.70 17.63 -19.85
N SER A 107 -5.99 18.52 -18.92
CA SER A 107 -6.72 19.77 -19.17
C SER A 107 -6.44 20.77 -18.06
N ALA A 108 -6.91 22.00 -18.22
CA ALA A 108 -6.78 23.04 -17.20
C ALA A 108 -7.36 22.64 -15.83
N LEU A 109 -8.20 21.59 -15.78
CA LEU A 109 -8.63 21.01 -14.50
C LEU A 109 -7.48 20.34 -13.72
N THR A 110 -6.44 19.83 -14.40
CA THR A 110 -5.43 18.97 -13.78
C THR A 110 -3.99 19.35 -14.08
N ASP A 111 -3.73 20.22 -15.06
CA ASP A 111 -2.38 20.56 -15.51
C ASP A 111 -1.82 21.86 -14.91
N GLY A 112 -2.67 22.64 -14.20
CA GLY A 112 -2.28 23.91 -13.59
C GLY A 112 -2.02 25.03 -14.60
N SER A 113 -2.50 24.91 -15.84
CA SER A 113 -2.33 25.91 -16.89
C SER A 113 -3.05 27.21 -16.56
N ILE A 114 -4.10 27.18 -15.73
CA ILE A 114 -4.79 28.37 -15.22
C ILE A 114 -4.46 28.49 -13.72
N VAL A 115 -3.75 29.56 -13.38
CA VAL A 115 -3.28 29.79 -12.01
C VAL A 115 -4.44 30.04 -11.05
N GLY A 116 -4.50 29.30 -9.96
CA GLY A 116 -5.55 29.43 -8.93
C GLY A 116 -6.85 28.73 -9.28
N GLU A 117 -6.93 28.06 -10.40
CA GLU A 117 -8.09 27.28 -10.83
C GLU A 117 -7.74 25.80 -11.01
N GLY A 118 -8.78 24.98 -11.16
CA GLY A 118 -8.66 23.55 -11.37
C GLY A 118 -8.87 22.72 -10.11
N LEU A 119 -8.62 21.44 -10.23
CA LEU A 119 -8.90 20.47 -9.17
C LEU A 119 -7.81 20.48 -8.10
N THR A 120 -8.26 20.42 -6.86
CA THR A 120 -7.42 20.22 -5.67
C THR A 120 -7.79 18.92 -4.99
N VAL A 121 -6.82 18.27 -4.39
CA VAL A 121 -7.02 17.05 -3.59
C VAL A 121 -6.50 17.27 -2.18
N SER A 122 -7.23 16.75 -1.21
CA SER A 122 -6.79 16.64 0.18
C SER A 122 -7.09 15.24 0.73
N ALA A 123 -6.42 14.87 1.81
CA ALA A 123 -6.66 13.60 2.47
C ALA A 123 -6.69 13.75 3.98
N THR A 124 -7.66 13.12 4.63
CA THR A 124 -7.84 13.14 6.09
C THR A 124 -8.11 11.73 6.59
N GLN A 125 -7.38 11.29 7.59
CA GLN A 125 -7.63 10.03 8.29
C GLN A 125 -8.64 10.24 9.41
N CYS A 126 -9.52 9.25 9.61
CA CYS A 126 -10.31 9.07 10.82
C CYS A 126 -9.78 7.86 11.61
N SER A 127 -9.75 7.94 12.94
CA SER A 127 -9.32 6.82 13.80
C SER A 127 -10.32 5.67 13.86
N VAL A 128 -11.51 5.86 13.32
CA VAL A 128 -12.59 4.86 13.18
C VAL A 128 -13.21 5.00 11.79
N ALA A 129 -14.08 4.09 11.41
CA ALA A 129 -14.80 4.17 10.14
C ALA A 129 -15.61 5.47 10.03
N TRP A 130 -15.64 6.06 8.84
CA TRP A 130 -16.41 7.25 8.56
C TRP A 130 -17.92 6.99 8.56
N THR A 131 -18.71 7.93 9.06
CA THR A 131 -20.15 7.91 8.91
C THR A 131 -20.51 8.51 7.55
N LEU A 132 -20.68 7.67 6.54
CA LEU A 132 -20.83 8.10 5.14
C LEU A 132 -22.03 9.01 4.89
N ALA A 133 -23.15 8.76 5.57
CA ALA A 133 -24.37 9.53 5.39
C ALA A 133 -24.19 11.04 5.71
N THR A 134 -23.25 11.36 6.58
CA THR A 134 -22.97 12.73 7.05
C THR A 134 -21.56 13.20 6.73
N GLY A 135 -20.69 12.31 6.27
CA GLY A 135 -19.27 12.60 6.03
C GLY A 135 -18.50 12.92 7.32
N THR A 136 -18.97 12.41 8.48
CA THR A 136 -18.38 12.75 9.78
C THR A 136 -17.53 11.62 10.34
N CYS A 137 -16.46 11.99 11.03
CA CYS A 137 -15.62 11.11 11.83
C CYS A 137 -16.04 11.21 13.29
N SER A 138 -16.49 10.10 13.89
CA SER A 138 -16.83 10.06 15.31
C SER A 138 -15.61 9.89 16.22
N GLY A 139 -14.44 9.62 15.66
CA GLY A 139 -13.17 9.54 16.36
C GLY A 139 -12.33 10.82 16.22
N THR A 140 -11.01 10.65 16.22
CA THR A 140 -10.06 11.73 15.97
C THR A 140 -9.67 11.77 14.50
N THR A 141 -9.57 12.98 13.95
CA THR A 141 -9.11 13.19 12.59
C THR A 141 -7.65 13.63 12.57
N LYS A 142 -6.93 13.23 11.52
CA LYS A 142 -5.58 13.70 11.20
C LYS A 142 -5.53 14.09 9.73
N VAL A 143 -5.07 15.31 9.44
CA VAL A 143 -4.80 15.73 8.08
C VAL A 143 -3.56 15.00 7.58
N LEU A 144 -3.70 14.25 6.51
CA LEU A 144 -2.62 13.54 5.83
C LEU A 144 -2.05 14.38 4.69
N LEU A 145 -2.90 15.09 3.97
CA LEU A 145 -2.56 15.99 2.89
C LEU A 145 -3.49 17.20 2.96
N ALA A 146 -2.93 18.39 3.10
CA ALA A 146 -3.67 19.64 2.92
C ALA A 146 -4.11 19.78 1.46
N ALA A 147 -5.11 20.65 1.21
CA ALA A 147 -5.58 20.91 -0.15
C ALA A 147 -4.40 21.28 -1.07
N THR A 148 -4.15 20.45 -2.06
CA THR A 148 -3.02 20.54 -2.99
C THR A 148 -3.55 20.46 -4.42
N PRO A 149 -3.13 21.35 -5.34
CA PRO A 149 -3.51 21.26 -6.74
C PRO A 149 -3.17 19.90 -7.33
N VAL A 150 -4.06 19.29 -8.11
CA VAL A 150 -3.83 18.00 -8.77
C VAL A 150 -2.59 18.07 -9.66
N SER A 151 -2.33 19.19 -10.31
CA SER A 151 -1.12 19.44 -11.10
C SER A 151 0.20 19.20 -10.33
N ALA A 152 0.18 19.40 -9.02
CA ALA A 152 1.35 19.21 -8.16
C ALA A 152 1.49 17.78 -7.61
N THR A 153 0.52 16.89 -7.87
CA THR A 153 0.50 15.55 -7.27
C THR A 153 0.99 14.44 -8.20
N GLY A 154 1.22 14.72 -9.48
CA GLY A 154 1.54 13.71 -10.48
C GLY A 154 2.78 12.84 -10.17
N ALA A 155 3.81 13.44 -9.57
CA ALA A 155 5.01 12.73 -9.12
C ALA A 155 4.85 12.00 -7.76
N GLY A 156 3.69 12.13 -7.12
CA GLY A 156 3.44 11.66 -5.76
C GLY A 156 3.80 12.70 -4.71
N VAL A 157 2.84 13.04 -3.86
CA VAL A 157 3.03 13.92 -2.70
C VAL A 157 3.07 13.10 -1.41
N ALA A 158 3.98 13.43 -0.52
CA ALA A 158 4.11 12.74 0.76
C ALA A 158 2.86 13.00 1.63
N LEU A 159 2.30 11.93 2.17
CA LEU A 159 1.26 12.02 3.19
C LEU A 159 1.90 12.22 4.57
N SER A 160 1.39 13.18 5.33
CA SER A 160 1.81 13.41 6.71
C SER A 160 1.35 12.26 7.62
N ASN A 161 2.06 12.00 8.71
CA ASN A 161 1.67 11.00 9.72
C ASN A 161 1.58 9.54 9.21
N VAL A 162 2.18 9.25 8.10
CA VAL A 162 2.14 7.94 7.43
C VAL A 162 2.67 6.78 8.26
N PRO A 163 3.71 6.90 9.11
CA PRO A 163 4.16 5.77 9.95
C PRO A 163 3.08 5.20 10.86
N SER A 164 2.06 6.00 11.18
CA SER A 164 0.94 5.56 12.03
C SER A 164 -0.28 5.10 11.23
N LEU A 165 -0.21 5.12 9.90
CA LEU A 165 -1.35 4.84 9.03
C LEU A 165 -1.49 3.33 8.77
N VAL A 166 -0.49 2.73 8.11
CA VAL A 166 -0.47 1.30 7.75
C VAL A 166 0.91 0.68 7.97
N ALA A 167 1.67 1.19 8.94
CA ALA A 167 3.04 0.77 9.20
C ALA A 167 3.16 -0.69 9.66
N ALA A 168 2.14 -1.22 10.33
CA ALA A 168 2.11 -2.61 10.79
C ALA A 168 1.24 -3.47 9.87
N THR A 169 1.57 -4.76 9.79
CA THR A 169 0.74 -5.74 9.08
C THR A 169 -0.65 -5.85 9.71
N GLY A 170 -1.69 -5.92 8.88
CA GLY A 170 -3.08 -5.97 9.33
C GLY A 170 -3.63 -4.63 9.85
N GLN A 171 -2.85 -3.55 9.78
CA GLN A 171 -3.31 -2.23 10.17
C GLN A 171 -4.23 -1.66 9.08
N LEU A 172 -5.35 -1.09 9.53
CA LEU A 172 -6.36 -0.46 8.68
C LEU A 172 -6.40 1.04 8.96
N ALA A 173 -6.44 1.84 7.90
CA ALA A 173 -6.64 3.28 8.01
C ALA A 173 -7.86 3.73 7.20
N HIS A 174 -8.76 4.44 7.85
CA HIS A 174 -9.95 5.01 7.26
C HIS A 174 -9.63 6.41 6.73
N VAL A 175 -9.56 6.57 5.42
CA VAL A 175 -9.14 7.81 4.77
C VAL A 175 -10.28 8.39 3.95
N GLN A 176 -10.58 9.65 4.20
CA GLN A 176 -11.36 10.50 3.31
C GLN A 176 -10.40 11.19 2.34
N VAL A 177 -10.63 11.04 1.06
CA VAL A 177 -10.00 11.84 0.01
C VAL A 177 -11.03 12.82 -0.49
N SER A 178 -10.73 14.10 -0.37
CA SER A 178 -11.62 15.16 -0.83
C SER A 178 -11.07 15.79 -2.10
N LEU A 179 -11.89 15.84 -3.12
CA LEU A 179 -11.65 16.55 -4.36
C LEU A 179 -12.40 17.87 -4.31
N GLY A 180 -11.71 18.96 -4.49
CA GLY A 180 -12.31 20.30 -4.56
C GLY A 180 -12.08 20.91 -5.93
N LEU A 181 -12.99 21.74 -6.40
CA LEU A 181 -12.78 22.61 -7.56
C LEU A 181 -12.46 24.02 -7.09
N ALA A 182 -11.20 24.40 -7.28
CA ALA A 182 -10.74 25.76 -6.94
C ALA A 182 -11.00 26.72 -8.09
N GLY A 183 -11.10 27.99 -7.74
CA GLY A 183 -11.25 29.06 -8.67
C GLY A 183 -12.57 29.82 -8.54
N THR A 184 -12.66 30.91 -9.24
CA THR A 184 -13.87 31.74 -9.35
C THR A 184 -13.94 32.23 -10.79
N GLU A 185 -14.81 31.66 -11.58
CA GLU A 185 -15.01 32.09 -12.94
C GLU A 185 -16.21 33.03 -13.05
N THR A 186 -16.03 34.16 -13.70
CA THR A 186 -17.10 35.13 -13.96
C THR A 186 -17.34 35.20 -15.46
N SER A 187 -18.59 35.05 -15.85
CA SER A 187 -19.01 35.29 -17.24
C SER A 187 -19.50 36.73 -17.38
N VAL A 188 -19.10 37.41 -18.44
CA VAL A 188 -19.58 38.74 -18.77
C VAL A 188 -20.56 38.64 -19.94
N ASN A 189 -21.80 39.04 -19.73
CA ASN A 189 -22.88 38.89 -20.73
C ASN A 189 -23.05 37.46 -21.27
N GLY A 190 -22.85 36.45 -20.39
CA GLY A 190 -22.95 35.06 -20.77
C GLY A 190 -21.72 34.51 -21.55
N VAL A 191 -20.67 35.32 -21.68
CA VAL A 191 -19.41 34.89 -22.31
C VAL A 191 -18.42 34.51 -21.19
N PRO A 192 -17.93 33.27 -21.16
CA PRO A 192 -16.89 32.86 -20.21
C PRO A 192 -15.56 33.57 -20.51
N PRO A 193 -14.62 33.61 -19.55
CA PRO A 193 -13.30 34.18 -19.77
C PRO A 193 -12.54 33.37 -20.87
N THR A 194 -11.55 34.01 -21.47
CA THR A 194 -10.74 33.40 -22.55
C THR A 194 -10.00 32.13 -22.07
N GLN A 195 -9.60 32.13 -20.81
CA GLN A 195 -9.08 30.96 -20.09
C GLN A 195 -10.16 30.50 -19.12
N THR A 196 -10.67 29.31 -19.27
CA THR A 196 -11.80 28.79 -18.49
C THR A 196 -11.66 27.30 -18.25
N ILE A 197 -12.11 26.88 -17.06
CA ILE A 197 -12.30 25.46 -16.71
C ILE A 197 -13.73 24.98 -17.02
N GLN A 198 -14.60 25.86 -17.50
CA GLN A 198 -16.00 25.51 -17.80
C GLN A 198 -16.09 24.49 -18.94
N GLY A 199 -16.95 23.51 -18.77
CA GLY A 199 -17.20 22.49 -19.78
C GLY A 199 -16.07 21.46 -19.94
N LEU A 200 -14.99 21.58 -19.19
CA LEU A 200 -13.91 20.59 -19.20
C LEU A 200 -14.32 19.33 -18.42
N SER A 201 -13.75 18.19 -18.81
CA SER A 201 -13.91 16.92 -18.12
C SER A 201 -12.59 16.16 -18.06
N THR A 202 -12.42 15.37 -17.03
CA THR A 202 -11.27 14.49 -16.84
C THR A 202 -11.65 13.26 -16.03
N THR A 203 -10.96 12.15 -16.24
CA THR A 203 -11.02 10.97 -15.36
C THR A 203 -9.81 10.99 -14.47
N LEU A 204 -10.00 10.89 -13.16
CA LEU A 204 -8.91 10.89 -12.19
C LEU A 204 -8.50 9.48 -11.81
N THR A 205 -7.20 9.27 -11.72
CA THR A 205 -6.58 8.07 -11.17
C THR A 205 -5.84 8.42 -9.89
N TYR A 206 -6.18 7.73 -8.80
CA TYR A 206 -5.54 7.88 -7.49
C TYR A 206 -4.62 6.70 -7.24
N THR A 207 -3.37 6.98 -6.88
CA THR A 207 -2.35 5.96 -6.60
C THR A 207 -1.72 6.23 -5.25
N PHE A 208 -1.93 5.31 -4.32
CA PHE A 208 -1.20 5.28 -3.04
C PHE A 208 0.02 4.39 -3.20
N THR A 209 1.19 4.91 -2.86
CA THR A 209 2.45 4.17 -2.93
C THR A 209 3.08 4.09 -1.56
N GLU A 210 3.43 2.89 -1.16
CA GLU A 210 4.09 2.56 0.10
C GLU A 210 5.42 1.85 -0.20
N GLN A 211 6.43 2.07 0.63
CA GLN A 211 7.72 1.42 0.50
C GLN A 211 7.93 0.41 1.63
N GLN A 212 8.61 -0.67 1.32
CA GLN A 212 9.05 -1.64 2.30
C GLN A 212 10.10 -1.01 3.22
N ARG A 213 10.03 -1.34 4.52
CA ARG A 213 11.06 -0.92 5.48
C ARG A 213 12.45 -1.41 5.05
N THR A 214 13.46 -0.64 5.39
CA THR A 214 14.86 -1.06 5.25
C THR A 214 15.14 -2.28 6.14
N GLY A 215 16.08 -3.12 5.70
CA GLY A 215 16.54 -4.26 6.48
C GLY A 215 17.09 -3.84 7.85
N VAL A 216 16.87 -4.69 8.84
CA VAL A 216 17.43 -4.52 10.20
C VAL A 216 18.36 -5.69 10.44
N SER A 217 19.59 -5.41 10.89
CA SER A 217 20.52 -6.43 11.37
C SER A 217 20.22 -6.70 12.84
N THR A 218 19.94 -7.96 13.18
CA THR A 218 19.79 -8.40 14.57
C THR A 218 20.93 -9.34 14.92
N ASN A 219 21.64 -9.06 16.01
CA ASN A 219 22.63 -9.96 16.60
C ASN A 219 21.90 -10.83 17.64
N GLN A 220 22.05 -12.15 17.53
CA GLN A 220 21.56 -13.14 18.50
C GLN A 220 22.73 -13.77 19.22
#